data_0a066cd0eed62df9dbe9d960a0ded88f
#
_entry.id   0a066cd0eed62df9dbe9d960a0ded88f
#
_cell.length_a   1.000
_cell.length_b   1.000
_cell.length_c   1.000
_cell.angle_alpha   90.00
_cell.angle_beta   90.00
_cell.angle_gamma   90.00
#
_symmetry.space_group_name_H-M   'P 1'
#
loop_
_entity.id
_entity.type
_entity.pdbx_description
1 polymer ?
#
loop_
_entity_poly.entity_id
_entity_poly.type
_entity_poly.pdbx_seq_one_letter_code
_entity_poly.pdbx_strand_id
1 'polypeptide(L)'
;MSLLFKELDNSETVKRVARFFNKDYERLYLLAGSRLTDISSPALSQAPGHTSGNHNENALIQGITAGAMIDAVNDAISKCSYSSQVILKNLLIRKESWQDVKNQLYCEGHKLGYLRKRACLEFADAFDSAQIRHKCQPIVDLHVDKENDEGELTENKRVI
;
A
#
# COMPACT_ATOMS: atom_id res chain seq x y z
N MET A 1 5.60 -10.72 23.85
CA MET A 1 6.98 -10.35 23.45
C MET A 1 7.48 -11.35 22.42
N SER A 2 7.80 -10.89 21.24
CA SER A 2 8.37 -11.77 20.21
C SER A 2 9.88 -11.88 20.39
N LEU A 3 10.39 -13.11 20.32
CA LEU A 3 11.84 -13.35 20.41
C LEU A 3 12.57 -13.09 19.09
N LEU A 4 11.85 -13.06 17.97
CA LEU A 4 12.44 -12.97 16.63
C LEU A 4 12.29 -11.59 16.01
N PHE A 5 11.28 -10.84 16.40
CA PHE A 5 10.93 -9.59 15.75
C PHE A 5 10.83 -8.46 16.76
N LYS A 6 11.17 -7.26 16.30
CA LYS A 6 10.96 -6.05 17.09
C LYS A 6 9.49 -5.87 17.44
N GLU A 7 9.24 -5.29 18.58
CA GLU A 7 7.88 -4.98 19.00
C GLU A 7 7.35 -3.78 18.19
N LEU A 8 6.22 -3.98 17.52
CA LEU A 8 5.62 -2.97 16.67
C LEU A 8 4.49 -2.24 17.38
N ASP A 9 4.32 -0.97 17.06
CA ASP A 9 3.12 -0.23 17.42
C ASP A 9 2.01 -0.59 16.43
N ASN A 10 1.13 -1.50 16.84
CA ASN A 10 0.07 -2.01 15.99
C ASN A 10 -0.94 -0.91 15.61
N SER A 11 -1.26 -0.02 16.54
CA SER A 11 -2.21 1.07 16.29
C SER A 11 -1.70 2.03 15.21
N GLU A 12 -0.44 2.44 15.32
CA GLU A 12 0.17 3.35 14.34
C GLU A 12 0.42 2.65 13.00
N THR A 13 0.76 1.36 13.02
CA THR A 13 0.89 0.55 11.80
C THR A 13 -0.45 0.48 11.05
N VAL A 14 -1.55 0.23 11.76
CA VAL A 14 -2.90 0.21 11.15
C VAL A 14 -3.23 1.57 10.51
N LYS A 15 -2.93 2.67 11.19
CA LYS A 15 -3.16 4.02 10.64
C LYS A 15 -2.33 4.25 9.38
N ARG A 16 -1.10 3.81 9.37
CA ARG A 16 -0.20 3.97 8.22
C ARG A 16 -0.69 3.17 7.00
N VAL A 17 -1.13 1.92 7.22
CA VAL A 17 -1.73 1.10 6.16
C VAL A 17 -3.02 1.75 5.62
N ALA A 18 -3.89 2.21 6.49
CA ALA A 18 -5.12 2.89 6.08
C ALA A 18 -4.82 4.15 5.26
N ARG A 19 -3.84 4.94 5.65
CA ARG A 19 -3.41 6.13 4.90
C ARG A 19 -2.86 5.74 3.53
N PHE A 20 -2.08 4.67 3.45
CA PHE A 20 -1.56 4.15 2.18
C PHE A 20 -2.69 3.86 1.20
N PHE A 21 -3.71 3.12 1.61
CA PHE A 21 -4.84 2.81 0.74
C PHE A 21 -5.71 4.02 0.42
N ASN A 22 -5.82 4.98 1.34
CA ASN A 22 -6.67 6.16 1.12
C ASN A 22 -6.03 7.23 0.24
N LYS A 23 -4.70 7.33 0.23
CA LYS A 23 -4.00 8.39 -0.50
C LYS A 23 -3.08 7.86 -1.58
N ASP A 24 -2.17 6.98 -1.22
CA ASP A 24 -1.08 6.56 -2.12
C ASP A 24 -1.55 5.56 -3.16
N TYR A 25 -2.43 4.64 -2.80
CA TYR A 25 -2.91 3.60 -3.70
C TYR A 25 -3.67 4.18 -4.90
N GLU A 26 -4.53 5.15 -4.67
CA GLU A 26 -5.28 5.79 -5.77
C GLU A 26 -4.34 6.43 -6.79
N ARG A 27 -3.33 7.13 -6.31
CA ARG A 27 -2.33 7.75 -7.18
C ARG A 27 -1.52 6.71 -7.93
N LEU A 28 -1.10 5.65 -7.26
CA LEU A 28 -0.38 4.54 -7.88
C LEU A 28 -1.22 3.88 -8.99
N TYR A 29 -2.49 3.68 -8.73
CA TYR A 29 -3.40 3.09 -9.69
C TYR A 29 -3.54 3.94 -10.95
N LEU A 30 -3.67 5.26 -10.79
CA LEU A 30 -3.74 6.19 -11.90
C LEU A 30 -2.44 6.21 -12.72
N LEU A 31 -1.31 6.25 -12.06
CA LEU A 31 -0.01 6.24 -12.75
C LEU A 31 0.25 4.90 -13.47
N ALA A 32 -0.14 3.79 -12.87
CA ALA A 32 -0.02 2.47 -13.49
C ALA A 32 -0.95 2.31 -14.71
N GLY A 33 -2.13 2.92 -14.66
CA GLY A 33 -3.07 2.97 -15.78
C GLY A 33 -2.49 3.68 -17.00
N SER A 34 -1.77 4.77 -16.79
CA SER A 34 -1.07 5.49 -17.85
C SER A 34 -0.05 4.60 -18.56
N ARG A 35 0.67 3.77 -17.81
CA ARG A 35 1.60 2.79 -18.39
C ARG A 35 0.92 1.84 -19.36
N LEU A 36 -0.25 1.31 -19.00
CA LEU A 36 -0.99 0.37 -19.82
C LEU A 36 -1.45 1.00 -21.12
N THR A 37 -1.88 2.25 -21.07
CA THR A 37 -2.31 3.01 -22.24
C THR A 37 -1.13 3.26 -23.19
N ASP A 38 0.03 3.61 -22.65
CA ASP A 38 1.21 3.89 -23.46
C ASP A 38 1.75 2.63 -24.15
N ILE A 39 1.64 1.48 -23.53
CA ILE A 39 2.03 0.21 -24.12
C ILE A 39 1.08 -0.22 -25.23
N SER A 40 -0.20 0.14 -25.10
CA SER A 40 -1.23 -0.26 -26.07
C SER A 40 -1.23 0.57 -27.35
N SER A 41 -0.50 1.67 -27.42
CA SER A 41 -0.50 2.59 -28.55
C SER A 41 0.90 2.79 -29.15
N PRO A 42 1.45 1.74 -29.79
CA PRO A 42 2.78 1.90 -30.41
C PRO A 42 2.79 2.78 -31.65
N ALA A 43 1.64 3.13 -32.19
CA ALA A 43 1.55 3.82 -33.48
C ALA A 43 1.69 5.34 -33.40
N LEU A 44 1.70 5.92 -32.25
CA LEU A 44 1.72 7.38 -32.08
C LEU A 44 3.12 7.98 -31.85
N SER A 45 4.14 7.15 -31.90
CA SER A 45 5.51 7.60 -31.62
C SER A 45 6.23 8.19 -32.83
N GLN A 46 5.55 8.37 -33.94
CA GLN A 46 6.18 8.83 -35.19
C GLN A 46 6.12 10.33 -35.44
N ALA A 47 5.62 11.11 -34.51
CA ALA A 47 5.76 12.54 -34.61
C ALA A 47 7.21 12.93 -34.23
N PRO A 48 7.98 13.58 -35.12
CA PRO A 48 9.27 14.12 -34.74
C PRO A 48 9.03 15.30 -33.80
N GLY A 49 8.72 14.96 -32.57
CA GLY A 49 8.44 15.94 -31.53
C GLY A 49 9.69 16.31 -30.81
N HIS A 50 10.06 17.51 -30.92
CA HIS A 50 11.18 18.07 -30.22
C HIS A 50 10.90 18.22 -28.74
N THR A 51 11.82 17.82 -27.90
CA THR A 51 12.04 18.28 -26.51
C THR A 51 11.12 17.74 -25.41
N SER A 52 10.10 16.96 -25.68
CA SER A 52 9.30 16.35 -24.62
C SER A 52 9.81 14.95 -24.18
N GLY A 53 10.95 14.50 -24.71
CA GLY A 53 11.50 13.18 -24.43
C GLY A 53 11.74 12.90 -22.95
N ASN A 54 12.28 13.85 -22.22
CA ASN A 54 12.57 13.70 -20.78
C ASN A 54 11.28 13.62 -19.95
N HIS A 55 10.28 14.41 -20.30
CA HIS A 55 9.00 14.40 -19.60
C HIS A 55 8.24 13.10 -19.84
N ASN A 56 8.20 12.63 -21.07
CA ASN A 56 7.55 11.35 -21.43
C ASN A 56 8.28 10.15 -20.84
N GLU A 57 9.60 10.18 -20.83
CA GLU A 57 10.42 9.15 -20.22
C GLU A 57 10.19 9.08 -18.72
N ASN A 58 10.16 10.22 -18.01
CA ASN A 58 9.88 10.27 -16.59
C ASN A 58 8.47 9.75 -16.26
N ALA A 59 7.48 10.12 -17.07
CA ALA A 59 6.11 9.63 -16.90
C ALA A 59 6.04 8.10 -17.10
N LEU A 60 6.77 7.57 -18.08
CA LEU A 60 6.84 6.13 -18.31
C LEU A 60 7.51 5.41 -17.15
N ILE A 61 8.62 5.93 -16.64
CA ILE A 61 9.33 5.38 -15.49
C ILE A 61 8.40 5.37 -14.26
N GLN A 62 7.69 6.46 -14.00
CA GLN A 62 6.72 6.53 -12.91
C GLN A 62 5.60 5.51 -13.08
N GLY A 63 5.10 5.32 -14.30
CA GLY A 63 4.08 4.33 -14.60
C GLY A 63 4.56 2.90 -14.37
N ILE A 64 5.79 2.59 -14.77
CA ILE A 64 6.39 1.27 -14.54
C ILE A 64 6.58 1.03 -13.04
N THR A 65 7.10 2.00 -12.32
CA THR A 65 7.31 1.94 -10.88
C THR A 65 5.97 1.75 -10.15
N ALA A 66 4.96 2.52 -10.51
CA ALA A 66 3.63 2.41 -9.94
C ALA A 66 3.00 1.04 -10.25
N GLY A 67 3.18 0.55 -11.47
CA GLY A 67 2.69 -0.77 -11.87
C GLY A 67 3.30 -1.90 -11.05
N ALA A 68 4.60 -1.86 -10.82
CA ALA A 68 5.28 -2.83 -9.97
C ALA A 68 4.75 -2.79 -8.54
N MET A 69 4.49 -1.59 -8.02
CA MET A 69 3.93 -1.41 -6.69
C MET A 69 2.50 -1.95 -6.58
N ILE A 70 1.66 -1.72 -7.60
CA ILE A 70 0.30 -2.29 -7.66
C ILE A 70 0.36 -3.82 -7.70
N ASP A 71 1.26 -4.38 -8.48
CA ASP A 71 1.46 -5.84 -8.53
C ASP A 71 1.89 -6.38 -7.16
N ALA A 72 2.75 -5.67 -6.45
CA ALA A 72 3.17 -6.02 -5.10
C ALA A 72 2.00 -5.95 -4.11
N VAL A 73 1.14 -4.94 -4.22
CA VAL A 73 -0.07 -4.83 -3.39
C VAL A 73 -0.97 -6.04 -3.60
N ASN A 74 -1.24 -6.40 -4.86
CA ASN A 74 -2.09 -7.54 -5.17
C ASN A 74 -1.49 -8.86 -4.68
N ASP A 75 -0.18 -9.04 -4.82
CA ASP A 75 0.54 -10.21 -4.31
C ASP A 75 0.44 -10.27 -2.77
N ALA A 76 0.68 -9.18 -2.09
CA ALA A 76 0.58 -9.11 -0.63
C ALA A 76 -0.84 -9.46 -0.14
N ILE A 77 -1.87 -8.92 -0.78
CA ILE A 77 -3.26 -9.23 -0.45
C ILE A 77 -3.53 -10.73 -0.62
N SER A 78 -3.02 -11.34 -1.68
CA SER A 78 -3.21 -12.77 -1.95
C SER A 78 -2.61 -13.67 -0.87
N LYS A 79 -1.64 -13.18 -0.11
CA LYS A 79 -1.01 -13.92 1.00
C LYS A 79 -1.74 -13.77 2.33
N CYS A 80 -2.68 -12.85 2.42
CA CYS A 80 -3.45 -12.62 3.63
C CYS A 80 -4.55 -13.67 3.81
N SER A 81 -5.11 -13.77 5.01
CA SER A 81 -6.25 -14.64 5.29
C SER A 81 -7.49 -14.19 4.50
N TYR A 82 -8.47 -15.09 4.33
CA TYR A 82 -9.66 -14.81 3.51
C TYR A 82 -10.40 -13.55 3.97
N SER A 83 -10.66 -13.42 5.26
CA SER A 83 -11.35 -12.24 5.78
C SER A 83 -10.56 -10.97 5.55
N SER A 84 -9.23 -11.04 5.68
CA SER A 84 -8.36 -9.91 5.41
C SER A 84 -8.37 -9.53 3.94
N GLN A 85 -8.37 -10.50 3.02
CA GLN A 85 -8.48 -10.23 1.58
C GLN A 85 -9.79 -9.51 1.25
N VAL A 86 -10.90 -9.95 1.81
CA VAL A 86 -12.21 -9.31 1.59
C VAL A 86 -12.18 -7.87 2.09
N ILE A 87 -11.66 -7.64 3.28
CA ILE A 87 -11.59 -6.30 3.87
C ILE A 87 -10.67 -5.38 3.05
N LEU A 88 -9.48 -5.85 2.70
CA LEU A 88 -8.53 -5.05 1.93
C LEU A 88 -9.08 -4.68 0.56
N LYS A 89 -9.68 -5.63 -0.15
CA LYS A 89 -10.23 -5.38 -1.49
C LYS A 89 -11.51 -4.57 -1.45
N ASN A 90 -12.44 -4.91 -0.60
CA ASN A 90 -13.78 -4.35 -0.64
C ASN A 90 -13.92 -3.09 0.21
N LEU A 91 -13.37 -3.08 1.41
CA LEU A 91 -13.48 -1.94 2.31
C LEU A 91 -12.44 -0.85 2.00
N LEU A 92 -11.17 -1.22 1.84
CA LEU A 92 -10.08 -0.25 1.70
C LEU A 92 -9.84 0.18 0.26
N ILE A 93 -9.91 -0.72 -0.71
CA ILE A 93 -9.67 -0.40 -2.12
C ILE A 93 -10.95 0.08 -2.80
N ARG A 94 -12.01 -0.73 -2.79
CA ARG A 94 -13.28 -0.41 -3.45
C ARG A 94 -14.14 0.57 -2.66
N LYS A 95 -13.81 0.76 -1.39
CA LYS A 95 -14.54 1.67 -0.49
C LYS A 95 -16.03 1.36 -0.39
N GLU A 96 -16.35 0.06 -0.36
CA GLU A 96 -17.71 -0.38 -0.08
C GLU A 96 -18.11 0.02 1.34
N SER A 97 -19.42 0.05 1.60
CA SER A 97 -19.92 0.42 2.90
C SER A 97 -19.53 -0.61 3.96
N TRP A 98 -19.41 -0.14 5.21
CA TRP A 98 -19.16 -0.99 6.37
C TRP A 98 -20.21 -2.10 6.49
N GLN A 99 -21.48 -1.75 6.22
CA GLN A 99 -22.58 -2.71 6.27
C GLN A 99 -22.46 -3.81 5.23
N ASP A 100 -22.06 -3.46 3.99
CA ASP A 100 -21.90 -4.43 2.92
C ASP A 100 -20.79 -5.44 3.22
N VAL A 101 -19.65 -4.95 3.70
CA VAL A 101 -18.53 -5.84 4.07
C VAL A 101 -18.88 -6.70 5.28
N LYS A 102 -19.58 -6.12 6.24
CA LYS A 102 -20.08 -6.86 7.40
C LYS A 102 -21.00 -8.02 6.98
N ASN A 103 -21.89 -7.78 6.02
CA ASN A 103 -22.77 -8.80 5.48
C ASN A 103 -22.01 -9.88 4.71
N GLN A 104 -21.00 -9.50 3.93
CA GLN A 104 -20.16 -10.43 3.18
C GLN A 104 -19.39 -11.38 4.10
N LEU A 105 -18.97 -10.91 5.25
CA LEU A 105 -18.21 -11.69 6.22
C LEU A 105 -19.08 -12.35 7.30
N TYR A 106 -20.39 -12.13 7.28
CA TYR A 106 -21.34 -12.67 8.26
C TYR A 106 -20.90 -12.37 9.69
N CYS A 107 -20.49 -11.13 9.96
CA CYS A 107 -19.99 -10.74 11.28
C CYS A 107 -20.68 -9.48 11.80
N GLU A 108 -20.51 -9.22 13.10
CA GLU A 108 -21.03 -8.02 13.74
C GLU A 108 -20.01 -6.87 13.64
N GLY A 109 -20.48 -5.64 13.90
CA GLY A 109 -19.68 -4.44 13.69
C GLY A 109 -18.37 -4.39 14.48
N HIS A 110 -18.39 -4.79 15.77
CA HIS A 110 -17.18 -4.80 16.59
C HIS A 110 -16.17 -5.87 16.11
N LYS A 111 -16.65 -6.99 15.60
CA LYS A 111 -15.81 -8.03 15.02
C LYS A 111 -15.19 -7.56 13.72
N LEU A 112 -15.92 -6.83 12.88
CA LEU A 112 -15.37 -6.24 11.67
C LEU A 112 -14.25 -5.26 11.99
N GLY A 113 -14.39 -4.43 13.04
CA GLY A 113 -13.34 -3.55 13.51
C GLY A 113 -12.06 -4.30 13.87
N TYR A 114 -12.19 -5.41 14.60
CA TYR A 114 -11.05 -6.27 14.92
C TYR A 114 -10.43 -6.89 13.67
N LEU A 115 -11.25 -7.42 12.76
CA LEU A 115 -10.77 -8.02 11.51
C LEU A 115 -10.11 -6.99 10.60
N ARG A 116 -10.57 -5.75 10.60
CA ARG A 116 -9.95 -4.66 9.85
C ARG A 116 -8.53 -4.36 10.35
N LYS A 117 -8.35 -4.28 11.65
CA LYS A 117 -7.02 -4.10 12.25
C LYS A 117 -6.10 -5.25 11.89
N ARG A 118 -6.59 -6.48 12.01
CA ARG A 118 -5.84 -7.68 11.63
C ARG A 118 -5.47 -7.67 10.15
N ALA A 119 -6.39 -7.29 9.27
CA ALA A 119 -6.14 -7.19 7.84
C ALA A 119 -5.01 -6.21 7.52
N CYS A 120 -5.00 -5.04 8.17
CA CYS A 120 -3.93 -4.06 8.00
C CYS A 120 -2.57 -4.60 8.45
N LEU A 121 -2.52 -5.29 9.58
CA LEU A 121 -1.27 -5.87 10.10
C LEU A 121 -0.75 -7.01 9.20
N GLU A 122 -1.63 -7.90 8.74
CA GLU A 122 -1.27 -8.96 7.80
C GLU A 122 -0.73 -8.37 6.48
N PHE A 123 -1.38 -7.33 5.99
CA PHE A 123 -0.94 -6.64 4.78
C PHE A 123 0.45 -6.02 4.95
N ALA A 124 0.69 -5.32 6.04
CA ALA A 124 1.99 -4.72 6.31
C ALA A 124 3.12 -5.77 6.32
N ASP A 125 2.87 -6.92 6.92
CA ASP A 125 3.84 -8.01 6.96
C ASP A 125 4.09 -8.62 5.57
N ALA A 126 3.03 -8.85 4.81
CA ALA A 126 3.13 -9.46 3.48
C ALA A 126 3.70 -8.50 2.44
N PHE A 127 3.52 -7.19 2.63
CA PHE A 127 3.88 -6.18 1.64
C PHE A 127 5.39 -6.02 1.48
N ASP A 128 6.16 -6.14 2.55
CA ASP A 128 7.62 -6.02 2.49
C ASP A 128 8.23 -7.04 1.51
N SER A 129 7.91 -8.30 1.69
CA SER A 129 8.44 -9.35 0.81
C SER A 129 7.86 -9.29 -0.61
N ALA A 130 6.60 -8.86 -0.75
CA ALA A 130 5.99 -8.67 -2.06
C ALA A 130 6.70 -7.58 -2.85
N GLN A 131 7.07 -6.47 -2.23
CA GLN A 131 7.82 -5.40 -2.88
C GLN A 131 9.19 -5.90 -3.38
N ILE A 132 9.87 -6.72 -2.60
CA ILE A 132 11.15 -7.31 -3.00
C ILE A 132 10.96 -8.22 -4.21
N ARG A 133 9.95 -9.09 -4.21
CA ARG A 133 9.64 -9.99 -5.33
C ARG A 133 9.36 -9.23 -6.62
N HIS A 134 8.66 -8.10 -6.53
CA HIS A 134 8.28 -7.28 -7.69
C HIS A 134 9.28 -6.17 -8.00
N LYS A 135 10.42 -6.17 -7.32
CA LYS A 135 11.53 -5.22 -7.55
C LYS A 135 11.09 -3.77 -7.45
N CYS A 136 10.23 -3.48 -6.48
CA CYS A 136 9.78 -2.11 -6.23
C CYS A 136 10.92 -1.24 -5.69
N GLN A 137 10.97 0.01 -6.11
CA GLN A 137 11.91 1.01 -5.59
C GLN A 137 11.25 2.39 -5.65
N PRO A 138 11.29 3.14 -4.53
CA PRO A 138 11.78 2.72 -3.22
C PRO A 138 10.84 1.72 -2.54
N ILE A 139 11.34 0.99 -1.55
CA ILE A 139 10.51 0.10 -0.74
C ILE A 139 9.80 0.93 0.33
N VAL A 140 8.49 0.77 0.42
CA VAL A 140 7.65 1.45 1.41
C VAL A 140 7.50 0.54 2.63
N ASP A 141 7.94 1.02 3.79
CA ASP A 141 7.74 0.31 5.06
C ASP A 141 6.52 0.89 5.77
N LEU A 142 5.54 0.03 6.01
CA LEU A 142 4.31 0.41 6.69
C LEU A 142 4.33 0.10 8.19
N HIS A 143 5.38 -0.56 8.67
CA HIS A 143 5.54 -0.86 10.08
C HIS A 143 5.97 0.38 10.87
N VAL A 144 5.48 0.49 12.10
CA VAL A 144 5.91 1.52 13.05
C VAL A 144 6.47 0.81 14.29
N ASP A 145 7.72 1.08 14.60
CA ASP A 145 8.40 0.52 15.77
C ASP A 145 8.03 1.32 17.02
N LYS A 146 7.83 0.66 18.13
CA LYS A 146 7.59 1.32 19.42
C LYS A 146 8.80 2.13 19.90
N GLU A 147 10.00 1.69 19.55
CA GLU A 147 11.25 2.35 19.98
C GLU A 147 11.46 3.73 19.36
N ASN A 148 10.92 3.98 18.19
CA ASN A 148 11.08 5.27 17.51
C ASN A 148 10.28 6.40 18.18
N ASP A 149 9.19 6.07 18.85
CA ASP A 149 8.33 7.05 19.52
C ASP A 149 8.97 7.52 20.83
N GLU A 150 9.68 6.63 21.54
CA GLU A 150 10.41 6.98 22.77
C GLU A 150 11.66 7.82 22.49
N GLY A 151 12.29 7.63 21.32
CA GLY A 151 13.48 8.38 20.91
C GLY A 151 13.20 9.85 20.62
N GLU A 152 12.09 10.15 19.95
CA GLU A 152 11.69 11.53 19.66
C GLU A 152 11.28 12.30 20.94
N LEU A 153 10.66 11.62 21.89
CA LEU A 153 10.26 12.23 23.15
C LEU A 153 11.45 12.58 24.05
N THR A 154 12.53 11.81 23.97
CA THR A 154 13.73 12.06 24.77
C THR A 154 14.62 13.16 24.17
N GLU A 155 14.65 13.31 22.86
CA GLU A 155 15.38 14.41 22.23
C GLU A 155 14.73 15.77 22.48
N ASN A 156 13.39 15.85 22.42
CA ASN A 156 12.67 17.09 22.70
C ASN A 156 12.79 17.54 24.17
N LYS A 157 13.05 16.63 25.11
CA LYS A 157 13.29 16.98 26.51
C LYS A 157 14.71 17.46 26.82
N ARG A 158 15.67 17.20 25.92
CA ARG A 158 17.05 17.65 26.08
C ARG A 158 17.33 19.02 25.50
N VAL A 159 16.43 19.58 24.71
CA VAL A 159 16.58 20.89 24.08
C VAL A 159 15.98 22.02 24.92
N ILE A 160 15.36 21.68 26.02
CA ILE A 160 14.89 22.63 27.03
C ILE A 160 15.87 22.65 28.16
#